data_752d3541e865eeae0677097c77ba0aff
#
_entry.id   752d3541e865eeae0677097c77ba0aff
#
_cell.length_a   1.000
_cell.length_b   1.000
_cell.length_c   1.000
_cell.angle_alpha   90.00
_cell.angle_beta   90.00
_cell.angle_gamma   90.00
#
_symmetry.space_group_name_H-M   'P 1'
#
loop_
_entity.id
_entity.type
_entity.pdbx_description
1 polymer ?
#
loop_
_entity_poly.entity_id
_entity_poly.type
_entity_poly.pdbx_seq_one_letter_code
_entity_poly.pdbx_strand_id
1 'polypeptide(L)'
;MGLDYDDLKQILLKLTETFPNLQRVSAYATPVNLLRKTAQELEQLRALRLSLVYVGIESGSREILKRVTKGASPASIEKALARARDADIKVSATVILGLGGRTLWREHIMGTVELINKTAPTYLSTLLLGLEEAQSPRFMQRFARLGGAFEWQDETDTLEELNQLVSGLDPVRPVIFRSNHASNSLALAGNLPKDKSRLLAEIEHALSGETALRPHYIRGF
;
A
#
# COMPACT_ATOMS: atom_id res chain seq x y z
N MET A 1 14.09 -7.79 -2.89
CA MET A 1 13.34 -9.04 -3.25
C MET A 1 13.39 -9.34 -4.75
N GLY A 2 13.84 -8.41 -5.59
CA GLY A 2 13.93 -8.59 -7.04
C GLY A 2 15.06 -9.52 -7.53
N LEU A 3 16.03 -9.80 -6.68
CA LEU A 3 17.15 -10.71 -6.95
C LEU A 3 16.71 -12.17 -6.89
N ASP A 4 17.48 -13.06 -7.49
CA ASP A 4 17.31 -14.49 -7.35
C ASP A 4 17.53 -14.96 -5.92
N TYR A 5 17.05 -16.16 -5.60
CA TYR A 5 17.10 -16.66 -4.22
C TYR A 5 18.53 -16.79 -3.69
N ASP A 6 19.45 -17.32 -4.49
CA ASP A 6 20.83 -17.57 -4.06
C ASP A 6 21.57 -16.26 -3.77
N ASP A 7 21.39 -15.22 -4.59
CA ASP A 7 21.94 -13.89 -4.35
C ASP A 7 21.42 -13.27 -3.06
N LEU A 8 20.10 -13.33 -2.86
CA LEU A 8 19.48 -12.84 -1.63
C LEU A 8 20.00 -13.57 -0.39
N LYS A 9 20.12 -14.89 -0.48
CA LYS A 9 20.64 -15.72 0.58
C LYS A 9 22.08 -15.34 0.95
N GLN A 10 22.95 -15.18 -0.04
CA GLN A 10 24.34 -14.76 0.18
C GLN A 10 24.42 -13.38 0.86
N ILE A 11 23.62 -12.42 0.40
CA ILE A 11 23.56 -11.08 1.02
C ILE A 11 23.12 -11.18 2.49
N LEU A 12 22.05 -11.94 2.77
CA LEU A 12 21.53 -12.08 4.13
C LEU A 12 22.50 -12.82 5.05
N LEU A 13 23.21 -13.86 4.58
CA LEU A 13 24.27 -14.53 5.31
C LEU A 13 25.37 -13.53 5.66
N LYS A 14 25.86 -12.76 4.68
CA LYS A 14 26.89 -11.76 4.92
C LYS A 14 26.47 -10.70 5.94
N LEU A 15 25.21 -10.25 5.87
CA LEU A 15 24.66 -9.29 6.83
C LEU A 15 24.61 -9.88 8.25
N THR A 16 24.16 -11.12 8.42
CA THR A 16 24.06 -11.77 9.73
C THR A 16 25.44 -12.07 10.33
N GLU A 17 26.44 -12.42 9.52
CA GLU A 17 27.82 -12.61 9.93
C GLU A 17 28.48 -11.30 10.36
N THR A 18 28.28 -10.23 9.57
CA THR A 18 28.90 -8.92 9.81
C THR A 18 28.28 -8.19 10.99
N PHE A 19 26.98 -8.37 11.22
CA PHE A 19 26.22 -7.68 12.27
C PHE A 19 25.55 -8.69 13.22
N PRO A 20 26.26 -9.20 14.25
CA PRO A 20 25.73 -10.24 15.14
C PRO A 20 24.44 -9.85 15.87
N ASN A 21 24.25 -8.56 16.13
CA ASN A 21 23.07 -8.01 16.80
C ASN A 21 21.95 -7.59 15.83
N LEU A 22 22.06 -7.92 14.54
CA LEU A 22 21.04 -7.62 13.55
C LEU A 22 19.71 -8.28 13.91
N GLN A 23 18.69 -7.48 14.19
CA GLN A 23 17.37 -8.00 14.61
C GLN A 23 16.46 -8.28 13.40
N ARG A 24 16.60 -7.50 12.34
CA ARG A 24 15.70 -7.56 11.20
C ARG A 24 16.36 -7.06 9.93
N VAL A 25 16.04 -7.72 8.83
CA VAL A 25 16.23 -7.18 7.47
C VAL A 25 14.85 -6.93 6.87
N SER A 26 14.70 -5.80 6.20
CA SER A 26 13.51 -5.48 5.42
C SER A 26 13.88 -5.16 3.99
N ALA A 27 12.96 -5.43 3.05
CA ALA A 27 13.21 -5.23 1.63
C ALA A 27 11.93 -4.80 0.89
N TYR A 28 12.10 -4.01 -0.17
CA TYR A 28 11.01 -3.79 -1.12
C TYR A 28 10.73 -5.04 -1.94
N ALA A 29 9.45 -5.32 -2.16
CA ALA A 29 8.99 -6.43 -2.98
C ALA A 29 7.81 -6.02 -3.87
N THR A 30 7.75 -6.59 -5.06
CA THR A 30 6.52 -6.63 -5.84
C THR A 30 5.78 -7.94 -5.59
N PRO A 31 4.47 -8.05 -5.88
CA PRO A 31 3.76 -9.33 -5.80
C PRO A 31 4.46 -10.44 -6.60
N VAL A 32 5.00 -10.10 -7.77
CA VAL A 32 5.74 -11.04 -8.63
C VAL A 32 7.01 -11.57 -7.94
N ASN A 33 7.74 -10.71 -7.22
CA ASN A 33 8.95 -11.14 -6.50
C ASN A 33 8.64 -12.21 -5.44
N LEU A 34 7.53 -12.07 -4.73
CA LEU A 34 7.07 -13.05 -3.74
C LEU A 34 6.58 -14.34 -4.41
N LEU A 35 5.85 -14.21 -5.53
CA LEU A 35 5.31 -15.36 -6.25
C LEU A 35 6.36 -16.18 -7.03
N ARG A 36 7.50 -15.58 -7.36
CA ARG A 36 8.61 -16.31 -8.01
C ARG A 36 9.40 -17.19 -7.05
N LYS A 37 9.30 -16.95 -5.75
CA LYS A 37 9.98 -17.74 -4.73
C LYS A 37 9.08 -18.87 -4.23
N THR A 38 9.64 -20.03 -4.01
CA THR A 38 8.95 -21.16 -3.38
C THR A 38 8.67 -20.86 -1.90
N ALA A 39 7.78 -21.61 -1.27
CA ALA A 39 7.52 -21.50 0.17
C ALA A 39 8.80 -21.74 0.98
N GLN A 40 9.55 -22.79 0.64
CA GLN A 40 10.81 -23.15 1.29
C GLN A 40 11.87 -22.05 1.18
N GLU A 41 12.02 -21.41 0.00
CA GLU A 41 12.93 -20.28 -0.17
C GLU A 41 12.55 -19.09 0.72
N LEU A 42 11.26 -18.75 0.81
CA LEU A 42 10.79 -17.68 1.67
C LEU A 42 11.04 -17.98 3.16
N GLU A 43 10.80 -19.21 3.60
CA GLU A 43 11.08 -19.66 4.97
C GLU A 43 12.58 -19.57 5.28
N GLN A 44 13.45 -19.97 4.36
CA GLN A 44 14.91 -19.86 4.53
C GLN A 44 15.37 -18.40 4.57
N LEU A 45 14.83 -17.51 3.72
CA LEU A 45 15.11 -16.08 3.79
C LEU A 45 14.61 -15.47 5.11
N ARG A 46 13.46 -15.93 5.61
CA ARG A 46 12.93 -15.53 6.92
C ARG A 46 13.84 -15.95 8.07
N ALA A 47 14.37 -17.17 8.03
CA ALA A 47 15.35 -17.66 9.01
C ALA A 47 16.64 -16.81 9.03
N LEU A 48 17.01 -16.22 7.89
CA LEU A 48 18.11 -15.27 7.73
C LEU A 48 17.70 -13.82 8.04
N ARG A 49 16.66 -13.62 8.85
CA ARG A 49 16.16 -12.34 9.39
C ARG A 49 15.45 -11.42 8.38
N LEU A 50 15.14 -11.85 7.17
CA LEU A 50 14.23 -11.14 6.27
C LEU A 50 12.81 -11.26 6.79
N SER A 51 12.38 -10.37 7.66
CA SER A 51 11.12 -10.51 8.39
C SER A 51 10.08 -9.44 8.07
N LEU A 52 10.37 -8.51 7.15
CA LEU A 52 9.45 -7.49 6.69
C LEU A 52 9.67 -7.21 5.20
N VAL A 53 8.60 -7.15 4.44
CA VAL A 53 8.62 -6.65 3.06
C VAL A 53 7.67 -5.46 2.88
N TYR A 54 8.11 -4.46 2.13
CA TYR A 54 7.29 -3.35 1.69
C TYR A 54 6.74 -3.67 0.31
N VAL A 55 5.41 -3.68 0.19
CA VAL A 55 4.71 -4.06 -1.04
C VAL A 55 3.76 -2.94 -1.44
N GLY A 56 4.09 -2.24 -2.54
CA GLY A 56 3.13 -1.35 -3.16
C GLY A 56 2.02 -2.18 -3.83
N ILE A 57 0.85 -2.20 -3.25
CA ILE A 57 -0.34 -2.80 -3.88
C ILE A 57 -1.08 -1.79 -4.74
N GLU A 58 -0.97 -0.52 -4.42
CA GLU A 58 -1.51 0.69 -5.04
C GLU A 58 -3.03 0.71 -5.03
N SER A 59 -3.68 -0.36 -5.46
CA SER A 59 -5.14 -0.53 -5.55
C SER A 59 -5.53 -2.00 -5.43
N GLY A 60 -6.75 -2.25 -5.00
CA GLY A 60 -7.42 -3.54 -5.11
C GLY A 60 -8.31 -3.65 -6.36
N SER A 61 -8.51 -2.59 -7.11
CA SER A 61 -9.29 -2.61 -8.35
C SER A 61 -8.47 -3.14 -9.53
N ARG A 62 -9.00 -4.17 -10.20
CA ARG A 62 -8.39 -4.71 -11.43
C ARG A 62 -8.29 -3.65 -12.53
N GLU A 63 -9.29 -2.81 -12.64
CA GLU A 63 -9.36 -1.73 -13.65
C GLU A 63 -8.26 -0.71 -13.41
N ILE A 64 -8.13 -0.22 -12.19
CA ILE A 64 -7.09 0.75 -11.82
C ILE A 64 -5.69 0.16 -12.03
N LEU A 65 -5.45 -1.07 -11.58
CA LEU A 65 -4.15 -1.73 -11.74
C LEU A 65 -3.75 -1.89 -13.22
N LYS A 66 -4.71 -2.11 -14.12
CA LYS A 66 -4.47 -2.13 -15.58
C LYS A 66 -4.11 -0.74 -16.10
N ARG A 67 -4.88 0.30 -15.71
CA ARG A 67 -4.66 1.68 -16.16
C ARG A 67 -3.28 2.19 -15.78
N VAL A 68 -2.83 1.91 -14.57
CA VAL A 68 -1.49 2.32 -14.10
C VAL A 68 -0.38 1.35 -14.50
N THR A 69 -0.72 0.26 -15.19
CA THR A 69 0.25 -0.75 -15.66
C THR A 69 1.06 -1.36 -14.51
N LYS A 70 0.38 -1.70 -13.42
CA LYS A 70 1.01 -2.26 -12.21
C LYS A 70 1.67 -3.63 -12.46
N GLY A 71 1.22 -4.37 -13.46
CA GLY A 71 1.72 -5.72 -13.74
C GLY A 71 1.28 -6.78 -12.72
N ALA A 72 0.26 -6.48 -11.92
CA ALA A 72 -0.34 -7.37 -10.94
C ALA A 72 -1.86 -7.28 -10.98
N SER A 73 -2.56 -8.33 -10.57
CA SER A 73 -4.00 -8.36 -10.38
C SER A 73 -4.33 -8.48 -8.88
N PRO A 74 -5.56 -8.12 -8.43
CA PRO A 74 -5.95 -8.33 -7.04
C PRO A 74 -5.71 -9.77 -6.55
N ALA A 75 -6.05 -10.76 -7.36
CA ALA A 75 -5.82 -12.18 -7.03
C ALA A 75 -4.33 -12.53 -6.91
N SER A 76 -3.45 -11.95 -7.75
CA SER A 76 -2.01 -12.18 -7.64
C SER A 76 -1.42 -11.47 -6.42
N ILE A 77 -1.93 -10.29 -6.06
CA ILE A 77 -1.56 -9.59 -4.84
C ILE A 77 -1.98 -10.41 -3.62
N GLU A 78 -3.22 -10.85 -3.55
CA GLU A 78 -3.72 -11.72 -2.48
C GLU A 78 -2.83 -12.93 -2.27
N LYS A 79 -2.54 -13.67 -3.35
CA LYS A 79 -1.67 -14.85 -3.30
C LYS A 79 -0.25 -14.51 -2.82
N ALA A 80 0.30 -13.39 -3.24
CA ALA A 80 1.64 -12.95 -2.82
C ALA A 80 1.68 -12.60 -1.33
N LEU A 81 0.67 -11.88 -0.81
CA LEU A 81 0.58 -11.53 0.60
C LEU A 81 0.35 -12.78 1.47
N ALA A 82 -0.44 -13.74 0.99
CA ALA A 82 -0.62 -15.02 1.66
C ALA A 82 0.71 -15.78 1.79
N ARG A 83 1.50 -15.89 0.70
CA ARG A 83 2.82 -16.53 0.74
C ARG A 83 3.79 -15.88 1.73
N ALA A 84 3.84 -14.55 1.78
CA ALA A 84 4.67 -13.85 2.74
C ALA A 84 4.24 -14.18 4.18
N ARG A 85 2.94 -14.12 4.46
CA ARG A 85 2.38 -14.47 5.75
C ARG A 85 2.69 -15.90 6.16
N ASP A 86 2.50 -16.86 5.25
CA ASP A 86 2.68 -18.30 5.53
C ASP A 86 4.17 -18.62 5.83
N ALA A 87 5.10 -17.79 5.34
CA ALA A 87 6.52 -17.81 5.68
C ALA A 87 6.89 -16.93 6.90
N ASP A 88 5.92 -16.44 7.68
CA ASP A 88 6.12 -15.50 8.81
C ASP A 88 6.86 -14.20 8.43
N ILE A 89 6.76 -13.77 7.18
CA ILE A 89 7.28 -12.48 6.72
C ILE A 89 6.18 -11.43 6.81
N LYS A 90 6.38 -10.41 7.64
CA LYS A 90 5.45 -9.29 7.79
C LYS A 90 5.36 -8.50 6.49
N VAL A 91 4.17 -7.98 6.19
CA VAL A 91 3.94 -7.14 5.02
C VAL A 91 3.54 -5.73 5.45
N SER A 92 4.23 -4.73 4.91
CA SER A 92 3.81 -3.34 4.90
C SER A 92 3.24 -3.04 3.51
N ALA A 93 1.93 -3.03 3.40
CA ALA A 93 1.22 -2.76 2.16
C ALA A 93 0.97 -1.27 1.99
N THR A 94 1.16 -0.75 0.76
CA THR A 94 0.90 0.65 0.43
C THR A 94 -0.21 0.76 -0.59
N VAL A 95 -1.15 1.68 -0.35
CA VAL A 95 -2.26 2.08 -1.24
C VAL A 95 -2.07 3.54 -1.62
N ILE A 96 -2.40 3.91 -2.85
CA ILE A 96 -2.29 5.28 -3.34
C ILE A 96 -3.70 5.90 -3.41
N LEU A 97 -3.99 6.84 -2.52
CA LEU A 97 -5.21 7.65 -2.58
C LEU A 97 -5.18 8.55 -3.81
N GLY A 98 -6.32 8.81 -4.40
CA GLY A 98 -6.44 9.59 -5.63
C GLY A 98 -6.13 8.82 -6.91
N LEU A 99 -5.70 7.56 -6.84
CA LEU A 99 -5.27 6.79 -8.01
C LEU A 99 -6.42 6.49 -8.99
N GLY A 100 -7.66 6.49 -8.51
CA GLY A 100 -8.87 6.34 -9.33
C GLY A 100 -9.34 7.65 -10.00
N GLY A 101 -8.77 8.78 -9.62
CA GLY A 101 -9.31 10.09 -10.00
C GLY A 101 -10.77 10.27 -9.58
N ARG A 102 -11.43 11.34 -10.01
CA ARG A 102 -12.84 11.62 -9.67
C ARG A 102 -13.83 10.58 -10.21
N THR A 103 -13.49 9.91 -11.30
CA THR A 103 -14.44 9.02 -11.98
C THR A 103 -14.42 7.57 -11.47
N LEU A 104 -13.27 7.06 -11.01
CA LEU A 104 -13.11 5.65 -10.64
C LEU A 104 -12.69 5.43 -9.18
N TRP A 105 -12.74 6.46 -8.33
CA TRP A 105 -12.31 6.33 -6.93
C TRP A 105 -13.14 5.31 -6.13
N ARG A 106 -14.46 5.22 -6.42
CA ARG A 106 -15.31 4.25 -5.72
C ARG A 106 -14.91 2.81 -6.03
N GLU A 107 -14.64 2.50 -7.31
CA GLU A 107 -14.14 1.19 -7.71
C GLU A 107 -12.77 0.90 -7.12
N HIS A 108 -11.90 1.93 -7.09
CA HIS A 108 -10.60 1.86 -6.46
C HIS A 108 -10.72 1.45 -5.00
N ILE A 109 -11.53 2.16 -4.23
CA ILE A 109 -11.68 1.93 -2.79
C ILE A 109 -12.42 0.63 -2.49
N MET A 110 -13.50 0.32 -3.18
CA MET A 110 -14.24 -0.93 -2.96
C MET A 110 -13.34 -2.17 -3.16
N GLY A 111 -12.61 -2.22 -4.28
CA GLY A 111 -11.68 -3.31 -4.52
C GLY A 111 -10.53 -3.36 -3.52
N THR A 112 -10.05 -2.19 -3.07
CA THR A 112 -8.98 -2.10 -2.06
C THR A 112 -9.46 -2.59 -0.70
N VAL A 113 -10.66 -2.19 -0.27
CA VAL A 113 -11.30 -2.66 0.98
C VAL A 113 -11.45 -4.18 0.96
N GLU A 114 -11.98 -4.75 -0.14
CA GLU A 114 -12.13 -6.21 -0.27
C GLU A 114 -10.79 -6.93 -0.12
N LEU A 115 -9.76 -6.45 -0.84
CA LEU A 115 -8.42 -7.03 -0.80
C LEU A 115 -7.80 -6.96 0.59
N ILE A 116 -7.88 -5.81 1.26
CA ILE A 116 -7.28 -5.59 2.58
C ILE A 116 -8.03 -6.39 3.65
N ASN A 117 -9.35 -6.40 3.65
CA ASN A 117 -10.14 -7.17 4.61
C ASN A 117 -9.79 -8.67 4.55
N LYS A 118 -9.59 -9.20 3.34
CA LYS A 118 -9.25 -10.60 3.12
C LYS A 118 -7.80 -10.93 3.46
N THR A 119 -6.86 -10.08 3.10
CA THR A 119 -5.43 -10.35 3.26
C THR A 119 -4.88 -9.95 4.62
N ALA A 120 -5.40 -8.90 5.22
CA ALA A 120 -5.02 -8.31 6.50
C ALA A 120 -3.48 -8.22 6.66
N PRO A 121 -2.79 -7.35 5.87
CA PRO A 121 -1.35 -7.15 6.00
C PRO A 121 -1.01 -6.62 7.39
N THR A 122 0.23 -6.83 7.87
CA THR A 122 0.65 -6.35 9.19
C THR A 122 0.53 -4.83 9.30
N TYR A 123 0.94 -4.13 8.23
CA TYR A 123 0.85 -2.68 8.12
C TYR A 123 0.12 -2.32 6.83
N LEU A 124 -0.78 -1.35 6.92
CA LEU A 124 -1.42 -0.70 5.78
C LEU A 124 -1.09 0.78 5.82
N SER A 125 -0.45 1.28 4.78
CA SER A 125 -0.14 2.69 4.62
C SER A 125 -0.86 3.28 3.43
N THR A 126 -1.35 4.52 3.54
CA THR A 126 -1.88 5.29 2.43
C THR A 126 -0.96 6.47 2.12
N LEU A 127 -0.72 6.70 0.84
CA LEU A 127 -0.02 7.86 0.29
C LEU A 127 -0.95 8.55 -0.69
N LEU A 128 -0.86 9.86 -0.81
CA LEU A 128 -1.57 10.60 -1.85
C LEU A 128 -0.81 10.51 -3.18
N LEU A 129 -1.53 10.36 -4.28
CA LEU A 129 -0.97 10.39 -5.62
C LEU A 129 -0.26 11.72 -5.87
N GLY A 130 1.04 11.65 -6.08
CA GLY A 130 1.88 12.75 -6.57
C GLY A 130 2.55 12.32 -7.86
N LEU A 131 2.57 13.19 -8.86
CA LEU A 131 3.24 12.98 -10.12
C LEU A 131 4.15 14.16 -10.39
N GLU A 132 5.42 13.88 -10.67
CA GLU A 132 6.32 14.89 -11.22
C GLU A 132 5.79 15.37 -12.57
N GLU A 133 6.00 16.64 -12.88
CA GLU A 133 5.54 17.26 -14.12
C GLU A 133 5.92 16.44 -15.38
N ALA A 134 7.14 15.92 -15.41
CA ALA A 134 7.63 15.09 -16.51
C ALA A 134 6.91 13.72 -16.64
N GLN A 135 6.34 13.20 -15.55
CA GLN A 135 5.67 11.88 -15.52
C GLN A 135 4.17 11.98 -15.82
N SER A 136 3.58 13.15 -15.53
CA SER A 136 2.15 13.39 -15.62
C SER A 136 1.57 13.08 -17.02
N PRO A 137 2.14 13.53 -18.16
CA PRO A 137 1.58 13.23 -19.48
C PRO A 137 1.54 11.74 -19.80
N ARG A 138 2.57 10.99 -19.40
CA ARG A 138 2.63 9.54 -19.60
C ARG A 138 1.61 8.79 -18.76
N PHE A 139 1.40 9.23 -17.53
CA PHE A 139 0.36 8.68 -16.66
C PHE A 139 -1.03 8.91 -17.25
N MET A 140 -1.34 10.16 -17.62
CA MET A 140 -2.65 10.54 -18.22
C MET A 140 -2.94 9.74 -19.49
N GLN A 141 -1.95 9.62 -20.39
CA GLN A 141 -2.07 8.84 -21.61
C GLN A 141 -2.37 7.36 -21.31
N ARG A 142 -1.67 6.77 -20.34
CA ARG A 142 -1.90 5.37 -19.95
C ARG A 142 -3.27 5.15 -19.35
N PHE A 143 -3.67 6.05 -18.45
CA PHE A 143 -4.97 5.98 -17.80
C PHE A 143 -6.10 6.02 -18.81
N ALA A 144 -6.01 6.92 -19.80
CA ALA A 144 -7.02 7.11 -20.84
C ALA A 144 -7.13 5.96 -21.86
N ARG A 145 -6.14 5.05 -21.98
CA ARG A 145 -6.15 3.95 -22.96
C ARG A 145 -7.34 3.00 -22.84
N LEU A 146 -7.92 2.89 -21.66
CA LEU A 146 -9.07 2.03 -21.39
C LEU A 146 -10.40 2.81 -21.38
N GLY A 147 -10.40 4.03 -21.93
CA GLY A 147 -11.55 4.94 -21.99
C GLY A 147 -11.61 5.89 -20.79
N GLY A 148 -12.09 7.11 -21.03
CA GLY A 148 -12.16 8.18 -20.02
C GLY A 148 -10.83 8.85 -19.72
N ALA A 149 -10.86 10.15 -19.48
CA ALA A 149 -9.68 10.90 -19.03
C ALA A 149 -9.50 10.75 -17.51
N PHE A 150 -8.27 10.93 -17.03
CA PHE A 150 -8.02 11.05 -15.61
C PHE A 150 -8.38 12.47 -15.14
N GLU A 151 -9.20 12.57 -14.13
CA GLU A 151 -9.59 13.83 -13.49
C GLU A 151 -9.04 13.84 -12.07
N TRP A 152 -8.22 14.87 -11.76
CA TRP A 152 -7.64 15.01 -10.43
C TRP A 152 -8.74 15.21 -9.39
N GLN A 153 -8.57 14.55 -8.26
CA GLN A 153 -9.32 14.83 -7.05
C GLN A 153 -8.77 16.09 -6.37
N ASP A 154 -9.66 16.87 -5.77
CA ASP A 154 -9.26 17.92 -4.84
C ASP A 154 -9.08 17.37 -3.42
N GLU A 155 -8.87 18.26 -2.46
CA GLU A 155 -8.59 17.86 -1.08
C GLU A 155 -9.80 17.23 -0.40
N THR A 156 -11.00 17.75 -0.66
CA THR A 156 -12.26 17.19 -0.14
C THR A 156 -12.50 15.80 -0.73
N ASP A 157 -12.35 15.64 -2.04
CA ASP A 157 -12.49 14.35 -2.72
C ASP A 157 -11.55 13.29 -2.09
N THR A 158 -10.30 13.65 -1.79
CA THR A 158 -9.32 12.72 -1.20
C THR A 158 -9.62 12.38 0.26
N LEU A 159 -10.19 13.29 1.03
CA LEU A 159 -10.67 13.02 2.38
C LEU A 159 -11.90 12.11 2.38
N GLU A 160 -12.84 12.32 1.44
CA GLU A 160 -13.99 11.44 1.24
C GLU A 160 -13.54 10.02 0.84
N GLU A 161 -12.56 9.92 -0.05
CA GLU A 161 -11.95 8.64 -0.42
C GLU A 161 -11.32 7.93 0.78
N LEU A 162 -10.58 8.67 1.62
CA LEU A 162 -9.99 8.14 2.84
C LEU A 162 -11.07 7.71 3.85
N ASN A 163 -12.15 8.49 4.00
CA ASN A 163 -13.30 8.15 4.85
C ASN A 163 -13.92 6.83 4.39
N GLN A 164 -14.21 6.70 3.10
CA GLN A 164 -14.80 5.49 2.54
C GLN A 164 -13.87 4.28 2.70
N LEU A 165 -12.55 4.46 2.53
CA LEU A 165 -11.57 3.40 2.78
C LEU A 165 -11.65 2.94 4.23
N VAL A 166 -11.47 3.84 5.20
CA VAL A 166 -11.48 3.50 6.63
C VAL A 166 -12.82 2.91 7.06
N SER A 167 -13.93 3.46 6.57
CA SER A 167 -15.28 2.95 6.83
C SER A 167 -15.48 1.52 6.36
N GLY A 168 -14.95 1.16 5.20
CA GLY A 168 -15.06 -0.20 4.64
C GLY A 168 -14.11 -1.22 5.28
N LEU A 169 -13.03 -0.78 5.94
CA LEU A 169 -12.04 -1.70 6.50
C LEU A 169 -12.58 -2.43 7.74
N ASP A 170 -12.67 -3.75 7.62
CA ASP A 170 -12.95 -4.71 8.69
C ASP A 170 -12.11 -5.97 8.48
N PRO A 171 -10.79 -5.86 8.64
CA PRO A 171 -9.86 -6.92 8.30
C PRO A 171 -9.98 -8.12 9.24
N VAL A 172 -9.84 -9.35 8.69
CA VAL A 172 -9.91 -10.62 9.42
C VAL A 172 -8.87 -10.78 10.55
N ARG A 173 -7.88 -9.91 10.60
CA ARG A 173 -6.84 -9.80 11.64
C ARG A 173 -6.49 -8.33 11.87
N PRO A 174 -5.94 -7.98 13.06
CA PRO A 174 -5.52 -6.60 13.32
C PRO A 174 -4.50 -6.09 12.29
N VAL A 175 -4.71 -4.86 11.84
CA VAL A 175 -3.85 -4.15 10.90
C VAL A 175 -3.40 -2.83 11.50
N ILE A 176 -2.10 -2.55 11.46
CA ILE A 176 -1.56 -1.26 11.87
C ILE A 176 -1.73 -0.29 10.69
N PHE A 177 -2.67 0.64 10.82
CA PHE A 177 -2.99 1.62 9.81
C PHE A 177 -2.16 2.89 9.97
N ARG A 178 -1.65 3.43 8.86
CA ARG A 178 -0.88 4.66 8.78
C ARG A 178 -1.28 5.47 7.54
N SER A 179 -1.77 6.68 7.73
CA SER A 179 -2.00 7.70 6.70
C SER A 179 -1.24 8.98 7.05
N ASN A 180 -0.01 8.83 7.55
CA ASN A 180 0.81 9.93 8.06
C ASN A 180 2.02 10.25 7.17
N HIS A 181 2.06 9.72 5.96
CA HIS A 181 3.08 10.09 4.96
C HIS A 181 3.04 11.60 4.69
N ALA A 182 4.19 12.17 4.28
CA ALA A 182 4.31 13.59 4.01
C ALA A 182 3.37 14.09 2.90
N SER A 183 3.00 13.24 1.95
CA SER A 183 2.05 13.58 0.87
C SER A 183 0.61 13.80 1.34
N ASN A 184 0.19 13.20 2.46
CA ASN A 184 -1.19 13.27 2.93
C ASN A 184 -1.48 14.60 3.64
N SER A 185 -2.65 15.17 3.39
CA SER A 185 -3.11 16.40 4.05
C SER A 185 -3.49 16.17 5.50
N LEU A 186 -4.09 15.01 5.81
CA LEU A 186 -4.47 14.59 7.16
C LEU A 186 -3.58 13.42 7.61
N ALA A 187 -2.90 13.60 8.74
CA ALA A 187 -2.04 12.57 9.30
C ALA A 187 -2.83 11.70 10.29
N LEU A 188 -3.06 10.43 9.95
CA LEU A 188 -3.77 9.46 10.78
C LEU A 188 -2.90 8.26 11.11
N ALA A 189 -3.12 7.69 12.30
CA ALA A 189 -2.49 6.45 12.73
C ALA A 189 -3.40 5.71 13.72
N GLY A 190 -3.52 4.39 13.56
CA GLY A 190 -4.34 3.56 14.45
C GLY A 190 -4.17 2.07 14.19
N ASN A 191 -4.86 1.26 14.99
CA ASN A 191 -4.93 -0.18 14.85
C ASN A 191 -6.37 -0.57 14.48
N LEU A 192 -6.56 -1.19 13.32
CA LEU A 192 -7.87 -1.65 12.87
C LEU A 192 -8.13 -3.10 13.33
N PRO A 193 -9.36 -3.41 13.70
CA PRO A 193 -10.56 -2.55 13.70
C PRO A 193 -10.69 -1.65 14.95
N LYS A 194 -9.83 -1.79 15.97
CA LYS A 194 -9.97 -1.16 17.30
C LYS A 194 -10.19 0.36 17.25
N ASP A 195 -9.38 1.06 16.45
CA ASP A 195 -9.37 2.53 16.41
C ASP A 195 -10.24 3.11 15.29
N LYS A 196 -11.04 2.29 14.61
CA LYS A 196 -11.84 2.69 13.42
C LYS A 196 -12.74 3.89 13.69
N SER A 197 -13.53 3.86 14.77
CA SER A 197 -14.46 4.94 15.09
C SER A 197 -13.73 6.27 15.35
N ARG A 198 -12.59 6.23 16.03
CA ARG A 198 -11.76 7.42 16.26
C ARG A 198 -11.21 7.98 14.95
N LEU A 199 -10.67 7.11 14.08
CA LEU A 199 -10.13 7.52 12.78
C LEU A 199 -11.21 8.16 11.90
N LEU A 200 -12.43 7.62 11.88
CA LEU A 200 -13.56 8.20 11.16
C LEU A 200 -13.94 9.58 11.71
N ALA A 201 -14.02 9.73 13.04
CA ALA A 201 -14.30 11.04 13.64
C ALA A 201 -13.23 12.10 13.29
N GLU A 202 -11.94 11.73 13.29
CA GLU A 202 -10.86 12.64 12.87
C GLU A 202 -10.99 13.07 11.39
N ILE A 203 -11.43 12.16 10.51
CA ILE A 203 -11.67 12.48 9.09
C ILE A 203 -12.91 13.40 8.96
N GLU A 204 -13.99 13.13 9.70
CA GLU A 204 -15.20 13.94 9.68
C GLU A 204 -14.93 15.38 10.16
N HIS A 205 -14.13 15.57 11.23
CA HIS A 205 -13.69 16.88 11.68
C HIS A 205 -12.82 17.60 10.63
N ALA A 206 -12.03 16.87 9.86
CA ALA A 206 -11.26 17.45 8.75
C ALA A 206 -12.18 17.86 7.58
N LEU A 207 -13.18 17.06 7.24
CA LEU A 207 -14.18 17.36 6.20
C LEU A 207 -15.07 18.57 6.58
N SER A 208 -15.40 18.74 7.88
CA SER A 208 -16.16 19.89 8.37
C SER A 208 -15.31 21.18 8.51
N GLY A 209 -13.98 21.08 8.28
CA GLY A 209 -13.08 22.23 8.41
C GLY A 209 -12.65 22.54 9.86
N GLU A 210 -12.99 21.67 10.81
CA GLU A 210 -12.62 21.84 12.24
C GLU A 210 -11.16 21.46 12.51
N THR A 211 -10.54 20.69 11.61
CA THR A 211 -9.13 20.25 11.70
C THR A 211 -8.29 20.93 10.63
N ALA A 212 -7.19 21.59 11.03
CA ALA A 212 -6.25 22.16 10.09
C ALA A 212 -5.50 21.05 9.32
N LEU A 213 -5.57 21.12 7.99
CA LEU A 213 -4.88 20.20 7.10
C LEU A 213 -3.44 20.67 6.84
N ARG A 214 -2.54 19.75 6.55
CA ARG A 214 -1.17 20.07 6.14
C ARG A 214 -1.21 20.82 4.80
N PRO A 215 -0.69 22.06 4.74
CA PRO A 215 -0.68 22.83 3.50
C PRO A 215 0.09 22.14 2.38
N HIS A 216 -0.35 22.35 1.14
CA HIS A 216 0.26 21.69 -0.04
C HIS A 216 1.78 21.93 -0.15
N TYR A 217 2.25 23.16 0.15
CA TYR A 217 3.65 23.55 0.00
C TYR A 217 4.63 22.87 0.97
N ILE A 218 4.13 22.18 2.01
CA ILE A 218 4.95 21.37 2.94
C ILE A 218 4.73 19.88 2.79
N ARG A 219 3.92 19.44 1.82
CA ARG A 219 3.74 18.03 1.51
C ARG A 219 4.92 17.53 0.69
N GLY A 220 5.43 16.32 0.99
CA GLY A 220 6.46 15.63 0.21
C GLY A 220 5.85 14.57 -0.70
N PHE A 221 6.19 14.61 -1.98
CA PHE A 221 5.75 13.66 -3.00
C PHE A 221 6.93 12.87 -3.55
#